data_7a4165330edd19a45ec7ab4f990f23da
#
_entry.id   7a4165330edd19a45ec7ab4f990f23da
#
_cell.length_a   1.000
_cell.length_b   1.000
_cell.length_c   1.000
_cell.angle_alpha   90.00
_cell.angle_beta   90.00
_cell.angle_gamma   90.00
#
_symmetry.space_group_name_H-M   'P 1'
#
loop_
_entity.id
_entity.type
_entity.pdbx_description
1 polymer ?
#
loop_
_entity_poly.entity_id
_entity_poly.type
_entity_poly.pdbx_seq_one_letter_code
_entity_poly.pdbx_strand_id
1 'polypeptide(L)'
;MREPAARPVLALLTDFGTRDPYVGAMKGAALSVCADATLVDLTHDIAAHDVVEAARHLAAAAPYFPAGTAFVVVVDPGVGSARRALAAWAGGHWFVGPDNGVLTPVLTPAATIVEITSPRYMRVPVSRTFEGRDRFAPAAAWLLRGVPLDALGPPVTDPVRLDLPRPQLVHGVLRGVLIAADRFGNVVTSIDRAAFEAFACGAPVQLTLAGRPLRLVGTYAEIGGGEVAALFGSAGILEIAARSAPALGRDGIEPGAPIEVARQPDNLGG
;
A
#
# COMPACT_ATOMS: atom_id res chain seq x y z
N MET A 1 -32.24 -2.58 22.13
CA MET A 1 -31.07 -1.66 22.20
C MET A 1 -30.56 -1.50 20.78
N ARG A 2 -30.53 -0.27 20.23
CA ARG A 2 -29.84 -0.01 18.96
C ARG A 2 -28.36 -0.19 19.22
N GLU A 3 -27.66 -0.99 18.40
CA GLU A 3 -26.20 -0.99 18.41
C GLU A 3 -25.69 0.44 18.25
N PRO A 4 -24.70 0.87 19.05
CA PRO A 4 -24.11 2.19 18.83
C PRO A 4 -23.56 2.24 17.41
N ALA A 5 -23.94 3.30 16.67
CA ALA A 5 -23.41 3.49 15.32
C ALA A 5 -21.88 3.43 15.39
N ALA A 6 -21.27 2.62 14.52
CA ALA A 6 -19.81 2.48 14.47
C ALA A 6 -19.20 3.88 14.28
N ARG A 7 -18.21 4.22 15.10
CA ARG A 7 -17.49 5.50 14.94
C ARG A 7 -16.77 5.53 13.60
N PRO A 8 -16.80 6.65 12.88
CA PRO A 8 -16.07 6.77 11.63
C PRO A 8 -14.57 6.64 11.89
N VAL A 9 -13.87 5.94 10.99
CA VAL A 9 -12.42 5.72 11.11
C VAL A 9 -11.70 6.55 10.04
N LEU A 10 -10.66 7.27 10.47
CA LEU A 10 -9.75 8.00 9.61
C LEU A 10 -8.33 7.49 9.84
N ALA A 11 -7.76 6.85 8.82
CA ALA A 11 -6.43 6.27 8.85
C ALA A 11 -5.44 7.21 8.14
N LEU A 12 -4.25 7.40 8.73
CA LEU A 12 -3.23 8.32 8.22
C LEU A 12 -1.96 7.55 7.84
N LEU A 13 -1.39 7.90 6.69
CA LEU A 13 -0.11 7.39 6.21
C LEU A 13 0.68 8.57 5.62
N THR A 14 1.90 8.80 6.13
CA THR A 14 2.76 9.91 5.67
C THR A 14 4.24 9.56 5.76
N ASP A 15 5.08 10.42 5.21
CA ASP A 15 6.54 10.43 5.38
C ASP A 15 7.03 11.53 6.35
N PHE A 16 6.14 12.05 7.21
CA PHE A 16 6.43 13.22 8.06
C PHE A 16 7.23 12.89 9.30
N GLY A 17 7.34 11.60 9.65
CA GLY A 17 7.83 11.19 10.97
C GLY A 17 6.90 11.63 12.10
N THR A 18 7.37 11.43 13.32
CA THR A 18 6.63 11.81 14.54
C THR A 18 7.34 12.87 15.37
N ARG A 19 8.48 13.36 14.91
CA ARG A 19 9.29 14.36 15.61
C ARG A 19 8.65 15.74 15.57
N ASP A 20 8.14 16.13 14.40
CA ASP A 20 7.54 17.43 14.15
C ASP A 20 6.01 17.39 14.31
N PRO A 21 5.33 18.53 14.50
CA PRO A 21 3.91 18.58 14.81
C PRO A 21 2.99 18.32 13.60
N TYR A 22 3.53 17.97 12.42
CA TYR A 22 2.75 17.86 11.18
C TYR A 22 1.60 16.88 11.28
N VAL A 23 1.85 15.67 11.77
CA VAL A 23 0.82 14.64 11.95
C VAL A 23 -0.25 15.09 12.93
N GLY A 24 0.17 15.66 14.07
CA GLY A 24 -0.75 16.22 15.07
C GLY A 24 -1.64 17.32 14.51
N ALA A 25 -1.08 18.21 13.67
CA ALA A 25 -1.83 19.29 13.02
C ALA A 25 -2.86 18.75 12.00
N MET A 26 -2.52 17.68 11.24
CA MET A 26 -3.48 16.99 10.35
C MET A 26 -4.64 16.38 11.13
N LYS A 27 -4.33 15.68 12.23
CA LYS A 27 -5.33 15.09 13.14
C LYS A 27 -6.25 16.15 13.71
N GLY A 28 -5.70 17.27 14.20
CA GLY A 28 -6.47 18.40 14.70
C GLY A 28 -7.40 19.00 13.63
N ALA A 29 -6.92 19.13 12.39
CA ALA A 29 -7.72 19.59 11.26
C ALA A 29 -8.87 18.63 10.91
N ALA A 30 -8.64 17.31 10.95
CA ALA A 30 -9.69 16.32 10.76
C ALA A 30 -10.72 16.34 11.88
N LEU A 31 -10.29 16.39 13.14
CA LEU A 31 -11.15 16.42 14.32
C LEU A 31 -11.99 17.71 14.41
N SER A 32 -11.50 18.82 13.87
CA SER A 32 -12.30 20.06 13.81
C SER A 32 -13.53 19.93 12.88
N VAL A 33 -13.52 18.93 11.98
CA VAL A 33 -14.63 18.62 11.06
C VAL A 33 -15.44 17.43 11.58
N CYS A 34 -14.81 16.35 12.00
CA CYS A 34 -15.43 15.11 12.47
C CYS A 34 -14.86 14.75 13.85
N ALA A 35 -15.43 15.34 14.88
CA ALA A 35 -14.89 15.27 16.25
C ALA A 35 -14.98 13.86 16.88
N ASP A 36 -15.87 13.02 16.38
CA ASP A 36 -16.08 11.64 16.82
C ASP A 36 -15.30 10.60 16.01
N ALA A 37 -14.49 11.05 15.03
CA ALA A 37 -13.66 10.15 14.25
C ALA A 37 -12.60 9.44 15.10
N THR A 38 -12.47 8.14 14.92
CA THR A 38 -11.33 7.37 15.46
C THR A 38 -10.15 7.56 14.51
N LEU A 39 -9.06 8.14 15.00
CA LEU A 39 -7.85 8.35 14.23
C LEU A 39 -6.90 7.17 14.41
N VAL A 40 -6.42 6.61 13.30
CA VAL A 40 -5.48 5.47 13.28
C VAL A 40 -4.25 5.86 12.45
N ASP A 41 -3.07 5.70 13.01
CA ASP A 41 -1.83 5.85 12.27
C ASP A 41 -1.46 4.51 11.64
N LEU A 42 -1.37 4.47 10.30
CA LEU A 42 -0.79 3.32 9.61
C LEU A 42 0.72 3.33 9.79
N THR A 43 1.33 4.40 9.37
CA THR A 43 2.73 4.74 9.60
C THR A 43 2.98 6.20 9.21
N HIS A 44 3.98 6.79 9.84
CA HIS A 44 4.51 8.11 9.47
C HIS A 44 6.01 8.04 9.13
N ASP A 45 6.55 6.81 9.08
CA ASP A 45 7.98 6.54 8.87
C ASP A 45 8.26 6.01 7.45
N ILE A 46 7.43 6.37 6.47
CA ILE A 46 7.76 6.16 5.05
C ILE A 46 9.03 6.94 4.74
N ALA A 47 9.94 6.34 3.99
CA ALA A 47 11.14 7.06 3.55
C ALA A 47 10.74 8.35 2.81
N ALA A 48 11.45 9.45 3.10
CA ALA A 48 11.08 10.76 2.57
C ALA A 48 10.92 10.71 1.04
N HIS A 49 9.75 11.11 0.57
CA HIS A 49 9.36 11.16 -0.84
C HIS A 49 9.16 9.79 -1.54
N ASP A 50 9.23 8.66 -0.82
CA ASP A 50 9.01 7.34 -1.42
C ASP A 50 7.51 7.03 -1.61
N VAL A 51 6.99 7.49 -2.76
CA VAL A 51 5.59 7.28 -3.16
C VAL A 51 5.29 5.79 -3.39
N VAL A 52 6.27 5.00 -3.85
CA VAL A 52 6.11 3.56 -4.11
C VAL A 52 5.98 2.78 -2.79
N GLU A 53 6.82 3.10 -1.81
CA GLU A 53 6.72 2.51 -0.47
C GLU A 53 5.35 2.82 0.16
N ALA A 54 4.91 4.09 0.10
CA ALA A 54 3.61 4.51 0.62
C ALA A 54 2.45 3.75 -0.04
N ALA A 55 2.46 3.62 -1.36
CA ALA A 55 1.45 2.89 -2.13
C ALA A 55 1.38 1.42 -1.70
N ARG A 56 2.53 0.79 -1.50
CA ARG A 56 2.63 -0.61 -1.04
C ARG A 56 2.08 -0.78 0.38
N HIS A 57 2.42 0.11 1.30
CA HIS A 57 1.89 0.08 2.68
C HIS A 57 0.39 0.28 2.72
N LEU A 58 -0.14 1.21 1.91
CA LEU A 58 -1.58 1.42 1.77
C LEU A 58 -2.29 0.15 1.30
N ALA A 59 -1.79 -0.49 0.24
CA ALA A 59 -2.35 -1.73 -0.30
C ALA A 59 -2.37 -2.86 0.72
N ALA A 60 -1.29 -2.99 1.50
CA ALA A 60 -1.15 -4.04 2.51
C ALA A 60 -2.09 -3.82 3.72
N ALA A 61 -2.37 -2.56 4.09
CA ALA A 61 -3.15 -2.25 5.29
C ALA A 61 -4.66 -2.10 5.03
N ALA A 62 -5.06 -1.49 3.91
CA ALA A 62 -6.45 -1.12 3.65
C ALA A 62 -7.47 -2.28 3.78
N PRO A 63 -7.19 -3.51 3.35
CA PRO A 63 -8.14 -4.62 3.46
C PRO A 63 -8.54 -5.02 4.89
N TYR A 64 -7.78 -4.61 5.90
CA TYR A 64 -8.04 -4.95 7.30
C TYR A 64 -8.87 -3.90 8.05
N PHE A 65 -9.27 -2.83 7.37
CA PHE A 65 -10.07 -1.77 7.98
C PHE A 65 -11.56 -1.97 7.75
N PRO A 66 -12.41 -1.48 8.67
CA PRO A 66 -13.86 -1.51 8.49
C PRO A 66 -14.28 -0.75 7.23
N ALA A 67 -15.31 -1.25 6.55
CA ALA A 67 -15.89 -0.55 5.40
C ALA A 67 -16.28 0.88 5.78
N GLY A 68 -16.09 1.83 4.84
CA GLY A 68 -16.33 3.26 5.08
C GLY A 68 -15.15 3.99 5.71
N THR A 69 -14.04 3.31 6.06
CA THR A 69 -12.83 4.00 6.53
C THR A 69 -12.31 5.00 5.49
N ALA A 70 -11.86 6.17 5.95
CA ALA A 70 -11.17 7.15 5.12
C ALA A 70 -9.65 7.07 5.35
N PHE A 71 -8.90 6.83 4.28
CA PHE A 71 -7.44 6.81 4.27
C PHE A 71 -6.92 8.15 3.73
N VAL A 72 -6.12 8.84 4.53
CA VAL A 72 -5.40 10.06 4.14
C VAL A 72 -3.94 9.70 3.96
N VAL A 73 -3.48 9.73 2.71
CA VAL A 73 -2.13 9.32 2.32
C VAL A 73 -1.38 10.53 1.81
N VAL A 74 -0.34 10.94 2.52
CA VAL A 74 0.42 12.15 2.19
C VAL A 74 1.92 11.85 2.17
N VAL A 75 2.38 11.36 1.03
CA VAL A 75 3.77 11.33 0.61
C VAL A 75 3.81 12.10 -0.71
N ASP A 76 4.27 13.36 -0.66
CA ASP A 76 3.96 14.35 -1.69
C ASP A 76 5.14 15.24 -2.06
N PRO A 77 6.11 14.71 -2.83
CA PRO A 77 7.22 15.51 -3.32
C PRO A 77 6.78 16.66 -4.26
N GLY A 78 5.51 16.62 -4.74
CA GLY A 78 4.92 17.63 -5.62
C GLY A 78 4.05 18.67 -4.91
N VAL A 79 4.09 18.78 -3.59
CA VAL A 79 3.27 19.73 -2.83
C VAL A 79 3.47 21.17 -3.34
N GLY A 80 2.38 21.91 -3.55
CA GLY A 80 2.41 23.30 -4.05
C GLY A 80 2.65 23.45 -5.56
N SER A 81 2.80 22.35 -6.30
CA SER A 81 2.83 22.33 -7.77
C SER A 81 1.43 22.34 -8.38
N ALA A 82 1.33 22.12 -9.69
CA ALA A 82 0.06 21.96 -10.41
C ALA A 82 -0.57 20.55 -10.30
N ARG A 83 0.01 19.64 -9.49
CA ARG A 83 -0.58 18.30 -9.27
C ARG A 83 -1.96 18.42 -8.64
N ARG A 84 -2.90 17.60 -9.06
CA ARG A 84 -4.25 17.54 -8.49
C ARG A 84 -4.22 16.98 -7.06
N ALA A 85 -5.24 17.31 -6.28
CA ALA A 85 -5.54 16.67 -5.00
C ALA A 85 -6.77 15.77 -5.20
N LEU A 86 -6.67 14.49 -4.87
CA LEU A 86 -7.71 13.51 -5.18
C LEU A 86 -8.47 13.06 -3.93
N ALA A 87 -9.77 12.81 -4.13
CA ALA A 87 -10.57 11.96 -3.28
C ALA A 87 -11.20 10.86 -4.13
N ALA A 88 -11.24 9.64 -3.61
CA ALA A 88 -11.76 8.49 -4.33
C ALA A 88 -12.59 7.58 -3.42
N TRP A 89 -13.61 6.94 -4.00
CA TRP A 89 -14.30 5.80 -3.43
C TRP A 89 -13.91 4.53 -4.19
N ALA A 90 -13.33 3.58 -3.50
CA ALA A 90 -12.93 2.31 -4.09
C ALA A 90 -12.94 1.20 -3.04
N GLY A 91 -13.38 -0.02 -3.41
CA GLY A 91 -13.33 -1.18 -2.52
C GLY A 91 -14.05 -1.03 -1.18
N GLY A 92 -15.02 -0.12 -1.07
CA GLY A 92 -15.75 0.15 0.18
C GLY A 92 -15.06 1.15 1.12
N HIS A 93 -14.07 1.90 0.64
CA HIS A 93 -13.29 2.87 1.41
C HIS A 93 -13.12 4.20 0.69
N TRP A 94 -12.87 5.25 1.46
CA TRP A 94 -12.46 6.55 0.95
C TRP A 94 -10.92 6.64 0.93
N PHE A 95 -10.36 7.16 -0.16
CA PHE A 95 -8.93 7.42 -0.30
C PHE A 95 -8.70 8.86 -0.69
N VAL A 96 -7.88 9.56 0.07
CA VAL A 96 -7.60 10.98 -0.11
C VAL A 96 -6.10 11.21 -0.11
N GLY A 97 -5.59 11.88 -1.15
CA GLY A 97 -4.15 12.14 -1.29
C GLY A 97 -3.79 12.87 -2.58
N PRO A 98 -2.48 13.10 -2.82
CA PRO A 98 -1.99 13.73 -4.04
C PRO A 98 -2.16 12.82 -5.26
N ASP A 99 -2.37 13.44 -6.42
CA ASP A 99 -2.36 12.77 -7.71
C ASP A 99 -0.92 12.60 -8.23
N ASN A 100 -0.19 11.74 -7.55
CA ASN A 100 1.19 11.38 -7.87
C ASN A 100 1.42 9.87 -8.00
N GLY A 101 0.32 9.12 -8.05
CA GLY A 101 0.33 7.67 -8.17
C GLY A 101 0.29 6.92 -6.84
N VAL A 102 0.38 7.57 -5.68
CA VAL A 102 0.34 6.89 -4.36
C VAL A 102 -0.93 6.05 -4.15
N LEU A 103 -2.04 6.43 -4.76
CA LEU A 103 -3.32 5.71 -4.68
C LEU A 103 -3.44 4.58 -5.72
N THR A 104 -2.45 4.35 -6.58
CA THR A 104 -2.50 3.37 -7.69
C THR A 104 -3.05 2.01 -7.27
N PRO A 105 -2.59 1.35 -6.20
CA PRO A 105 -3.00 -0.03 -5.91
C PRO A 105 -4.45 -0.15 -5.45
N VAL A 106 -5.06 0.92 -4.95
CA VAL A 106 -6.43 0.92 -4.46
C VAL A 106 -7.45 1.45 -5.47
N LEU A 107 -7.00 2.16 -6.50
CA LEU A 107 -7.87 2.70 -7.55
C LEU A 107 -8.17 1.63 -8.62
N THR A 108 -9.18 0.81 -8.37
CA THR A 108 -9.69 -0.17 -9.34
C THR A 108 -10.42 0.50 -10.51
N PRO A 109 -10.72 -0.21 -11.62
CA PRO A 109 -11.55 0.32 -12.70
C PRO A 109 -12.94 0.80 -12.29
N ALA A 110 -13.47 0.28 -11.16
CA ALA A 110 -14.76 0.68 -10.60
C ALA A 110 -14.66 1.86 -9.62
N ALA A 111 -13.46 2.42 -9.40
CA ALA A 111 -13.27 3.55 -8.50
C ALA A 111 -13.94 4.81 -9.07
N THR A 112 -14.60 5.57 -8.20
CA THR A 112 -15.05 6.92 -8.51
C THR A 112 -14.07 7.91 -7.92
N ILE A 113 -13.56 8.84 -8.73
CA ILE A 113 -12.47 9.75 -8.36
C ILE A 113 -12.88 11.18 -8.67
N VAL A 114 -12.60 12.10 -7.77
CA VAL A 114 -12.78 13.54 -7.98
C VAL A 114 -11.53 14.31 -7.60
N GLU A 115 -11.34 15.47 -8.20
CA GLU A 115 -10.37 16.45 -7.75
C GLU A 115 -10.96 17.28 -6.60
N ILE A 116 -10.19 17.47 -5.52
CA ILE A 116 -10.62 18.29 -4.37
C ILE A 116 -10.34 19.75 -4.70
N THR A 117 -11.38 20.47 -5.16
CA THR A 117 -11.31 21.89 -5.57
C THR A 117 -12.22 22.79 -4.74
N SER A 118 -13.26 22.24 -4.09
CA SER A 118 -14.26 23.02 -3.35
C SER A 118 -13.67 23.57 -2.04
N PRO A 119 -13.54 24.91 -1.89
CA PRO A 119 -12.99 25.51 -0.68
C PRO A 119 -13.86 25.30 0.57
N ARG A 120 -15.13 24.92 0.38
CA ARG A 120 -16.04 24.59 1.49
C ARG A 120 -15.57 23.42 2.34
N TYR A 121 -14.83 22.48 1.74
CA TYR A 121 -14.38 21.23 2.37
C TYR A 121 -12.89 21.23 2.70
N MET A 122 -12.29 22.41 2.70
CA MET A 122 -10.88 22.64 3.04
C MET A 122 -10.77 23.66 4.18
N ARG A 123 -9.60 23.80 4.75
CA ARG A 123 -9.22 24.96 5.54
C ARG A 123 -8.74 26.06 4.59
N VAL A 124 -9.24 27.26 4.75
CA VAL A 124 -8.80 28.40 3.94
C VAL A 124 -8.15 29.48 4.81
N PRO A 125 -7.04 30.09 4.38
CA PRO A 125 -6.32 29.80 3.15
C PRO A 125 -5.58 28.45 3.20
N VAL A 126 -5.49 27.75 2.05
CA VAL A 126 -4.71 26.52 1.92
C VAL A 126 -3.23 26.86 1.85
N SER A 127 -2.42 26.29 2.73
CA SER A 127 -0.96 26.42 2.67
C SER A 127 -0.40 25.66 1.46
N ARG A 128 0.43 26.29 0.68
CA ARG A 128 1.08 25.67 -0.49
C ARG A 128 2.11 24.61 -0.13
N THR A 129 2.50 24.53 1.12
CA THR A 129 3.49 23.55 1.62
C THR A 129 2.89 22.55 2.60
N PHE A 130 1.58 22.63 2.91
CA PHE A 130 0.96 21.73 3.87
C PHE A 130 -0.50 21.39 3.51
N GLU A 131 -0.71 20.87 2.33
CA GLU A 131 -2.03 20.45 1.88
C GLU A 131 -2.57 19.24 2.67
N GLY A 132 -1.72 18.45 3.28
CA GLY A 132 -2.09 17.40 4.21
C GLY A 132 -3.05 17.89 5.29
N ARG A 133 -2.71 19.03 5.93
CA ARG A 133 -3.51 19.67 6.97
C ARG A 133 -4.71 20.43 6.42
N ASP A 134 -4.52 21.17 5.32
CA ASP A 134 -5.52 22.16 4.90
C ASP A 134 -6.50 21.62 3.87
N ARG A 135 -6.14 20.58 3.12
CA ARG A 135 -6.95 19.99 2.05
C ARG A 135 -7.31 18.54 2.31
N PHE A 136 -6.33 17.65 2.48
CA PHE A 136 -6.59 16.21 2.51
C PHE A 136 -7.31 15.75 3.79
N ALA A 137 -6.81 16.10 4.97
CA ALA A 137 -7.42 15.67 6.23
C ALA A 137 -8.85 16.25 6.43
N PRO A 138 -9.12 17.53 6.14
CA PRO A 138 -10.49 18.05 6.20
C PRO A 138 -11.43 17.39 5.19
N ALA A 139 -11.01 17.22 3.92
CA ALA A 139 -11.83 16.57 2.90
C ALA A 139 -12.23 15.16 3.29
N ALA A 140 -11.30 14.36 3.80
CA ALA A 140 -11.55 13.00 4.31
C ALA A 140 -12.56 13.02 5.48
N ALA A 141 -12.40 13.95 6.40
CA ALA A 141 -13.34 14.11 7.53
C ALA A 141 -14.75 14.51 7.09
N TRP A 142 -14.89 15.33 6.05
CA TRP A 142 -16.19 15.66 5.46
C TRP A 142 -16.85 14.46 4.78
N LEU A 143 -16.08 13.62 4.08
CA LEU A 143 -16.58 12.35 3.53
C LEU A 143 -17.10 11.41 4.62
N LEU A 144 -16.39 11.29 5.74
CA LEU A 144 -16.84 10.52 6.90
C LEU A 144 -18.13 11.08 7.52
N ARG A 145 -18.42 12.36 7.36
CA ARG A 145 -19.69 12.98 7.75
C ARG A 145 -20.81 12.82 6.72
N GLY A 146 -20.58 12.05 5.65
CA GLY A 146 -21.58 11.77 4.63
C GLY A 146 -21.70 12.84 3.55
N VAL A 147 -20.72 13.72 3.38
CA VAL A 147 -20.68 14.62 2.21
C VAL A 147 -20.50 13.77 0.96
N PRO A 148 -21.32 13.96 -0.09
CA PRO A 148 -21.16 13.26 -1.35
C PRO A 148 -19.80 13.54 -2.00
N LEU A 149 -19.20 12.53 -2.64
CA LEU A 149 -17.88 12.65 -3.23
C LEU A 149 -17.80 13.77 -4.29
N ASP A 150 -18.80 13.88 -5.14
CA ASP A 150 -18.93 14.89 -6.20
C ASP A 150 -19.04 16.32 -5.69
N ALA A 151 -19.43 16.51 -4.43
CA ALA A 151 -19.44 17.83 -3.81
C ALA A 151 -18.03 18.40 -3.56
N LEU A 152 -16.99 17.54 -3.53
CA LEU A 152 -15.62 17.97 -3.34
C LEU A 152 -15.02 18.62 -4.60
N GLY A 153 -15.53 18.26 -5.81
CA GLY A 153 -15.08 18.83 -7.06
C GLY A 153 -15.34 17.95 -8.29
N PRO A 154 -14.73 18.28 -9.44
CA PRO A 154 -15.00 17.60 -10.70
C PRO A 154 -14.47 16.18 -10.74
N PRO A 155 -15.08 15.30 -11.57
CA PRO A 155 -14.59 13.92 -11.76
C PRO A 155 -13.21 13.88 -12.43
N VAL A 156 -12.41 12.88 -12.06
CA VAL A 156 -11.11 12.59 -12.65
C VAL A 156 -11.13 11.19 -13.25
N THR A 157 -10.80 11.09 -14.55
CA THR A 157 -10.79 9.82 -15.30
C THR A 157 -9.39 9.33 -15.63
N ASP A 158 -8.40 10.19 -15.46
CA ASP A 158 -6.99 10.00 -15.81
C ASP A 158 -6.04 10.23 -14.61
N PRO A 159 -6.25 9.59 -13.46
CA PRO A 159 -5.35 9.75 -12.33
C PRO A 159 -3.95 9.23 -12.68
N VAL A 160 -2.92 9.86 -12.13
CA VAL A 160 -1.54 9.37 -12.27
C VAL A 160 -1.44 7.96 -11.70
N ARG A 161 -0.73 7.08 -12.42
CA ARG A 161 -0.51 5.69 -12.04
C ARG A 161 0.98 5.41 -11.91
N LEU A 162 1.36 4.72 -10.84
CA LEU A 162 2.69 4.13 -10.71
C LEU A 162 2.79 2.88 -11.58
N ASP A 163 3.93 2.71 -12.24
CA ASP A 163 4.30 1.43 -12.84
C ASP A 163 4.88 0.51 -11.76
N LEU A 164 3.98 -0.18 -11.08
CA LEU A 164 4.39 -1.11 -10.01
C LEU A 164 4.81 -2.44 -10.61
N PRO A 165 5.93 -3.02 -10.14
CA PRO A 165 6.39 -4.32 -10.60
C PRO A 165 5.31 -5.39 -10.43
N ARG A 166 5.05 -6.14 -11.51
CA ARG A 166 4.10 -7.27 -11.54
C ARG A 166 4.81 -8.53 -11.99
N PRO A 167 4.38 -9.70 -11.52
CA PRO A 167 4.93 -10.94 -12.02
C PRO A 167 4.54 -11.13 -13.49
N GLN A 168 5.42 -11.73 -14.28
CA GLN A 168 5.23 -11.98 -15.70
C GLN A 168 5.41 -13.46 -16.00
N LEU A 169 4.56 -14.00 -16.87
CA LEU A 169 4.73 -15.36 -17.40
C LEU A 169 5.61 -15.30 -18.65
N VAL A 170 6.83 -15.82 -18.55
CA VAL A 170 7.81 -15.83 -19.65
C VAL A 170 8.29 -17.25 -19.90
N HIS A 171 8.04 -17.80 -21.08
CA HIS A 171 8.44 -19.16 -21.48
C HIS A 171 8.06 -20.25 -20.46
N GLY A 172 6.87 -20.16 -19.86
CA GLY A 172 6.40 -21.14 -18.87
C GLY A 172 6.98 -20.98 -17.46
N VAL A 173 7.67 -19.88 -17.17
CA VAL A 173 8.21 -19.51 -15.86
C VAL A 173 7.53 -18.24 -15.38
N LEU A 174 7.03 -18.23 -14.14
CA LEU A 174 6.53 -17.02 -13.49
C LEU A 174 7.73 -16.24 -12.93
N ARG A 175 7.98 -15.08 -13.50
CA ARG A 175 9.09 -14.19 -13.12
C ARG A 175 8.58 -13.00 -12.31
N GLY A 176 9.22 -12.77 -11.20
CA GLY A 176 9.05 -11.59 -10.37
C GLY A 176 10.38 -10.91 -10.06
N VAL A 177 10.30 -9.84 -9.27
CA VAL A 177 11.46 -9.11 -8.77
C VAL A 177 11.31 -8.87 -7.27
N LEU A 178 12.43 -8.74 -6.58
CA LEU A 178 12.47 -8.25 -5.21
C LEU A 178 12.18 -6.74 -5.21
N ILE A 179 11.29 -6.27 -4.31
CA ILE A 179 10.83 -4.88 -4.30
C ILE A 179 11.50 -4.07 -3.19
N ALA A 180 11.34 -4.51 -1.95
CA ALA A 180 11.82 -3.80 -0.77
C ALA A 180 11.92 -4.74 0.43
N ALA A 181 12.65 -4.35 1.45
CA ALA A 181 12.69 -5.07 2.71
C ALA A 181 11.76 -4.44 3.75
N ASP A 182 11.24 -5.28 4.64
CA ASP A 182 10.56 -4.82 5.85
C ASP A 182 11.58 -4.50 6.96
N ARG A 183 11.06 -4.07 8.14
CA ARG A 183 11.88 -3.75 9.31
C ARG A 183 12.71 -4.94 9.82
N PHE A 184 12.29 -6.17 9.55
CA PHE A 184 13.00 -7.39 9.97
C PHE A 184 14.06 -7.83 8.96
N GLY A 185 14.10 -7.17 7.79
CA GLY A 185 14.96 -7.52 6.67
C GLY A 185 14.42 -8.65 5.81
N ASN A 186 13.12 -8.98 5.93
CA ASN A 186 12.45 -9.84 4.96
C ASN A 186 12.21 -9.05 3.68
N VAL A 187 12.47 -9.64 2.52
CA VAL A 187 12.37 -8.92 1.25
C VAL A 187 11.11 -9.37 0.50
N VAL A 188 10.16 -8.44 0.33
CA VAL A 188 8.93 -8.69 -0.42
C VAL A 188 9.20 -8.71 -1.92
N THR A 189 8.46 -9.54 -2.63
CA THR A 189 8.57 -9.69 -4.09
C THR A 189 7.37 -9.06 -4.80
N SER A 190 7.39 -9.04 -6.12
CA SER A 190 6.25 -8.67 -6.95
C SER A 190 5.23 -9.80 -7.15
N ILE A 191 5.45 -10.99 -6.57
CA ILE A 191 4.59 -12.17 -6.75
C ILE A 191 3.59 -12.23 -5.60
N ASP A 192 2.32 -12.02 -5.88
CA ASP A 192 1.25 -12.28 -4.92
C ASP A 192 0.79 -13.75 -4.97
N ARG A 193 0.08 -14.17 -3.91
CA ARG A 193 -0.42 -15.53 -3.78
C ARG A 193 -1.35 -15.92 -4.93
N ALA A 194 -2.20 -15.01 -5.39
CA ALA A 194 -3.15 -15.33 -6.46
C ALA A 194 -2.44 -15.61 -7.79
N ALA A 195 -1.45 -14.80 -8.15
CA ALA A 195 -0.62 -15.04 -9.33
C ALA A 195 0.19 -16.33 -9.21
N PHE A 196 0.74 -16.61 -8.02
CA PHE A 196 1.48 -17.84 -7.76
C PHE A 196 0.58 -19.08 -7.88
N GLU A 197 -0.57 -19.09 -7.23
CA GLU A 197 -1.52 -20.22 -7.25
C GLU A 197 -2.11 -20.44 -8.64
N ALA A 198 -2.47 -19.37 -9.35
CA ALA A 198 -2.91 -19.45 -10.74
C ALA A 198 -1.83 -20.03 -11.66
N PHE A 199 -0.56 -19.69 -11.41
CA PHE A 199 0.56 -20.29 -12.14
C PHE A 199 0.77 -21.74 -11.72
N ALA A 200 0.87 -22.07 -10.45
CA ALA A 200 1.18 -23.42 -9.96
C ALA A 200 0.10 -24.43 -10.35
N CYS A 201 -1.18 -24.05 -10.30
CA CYS A 201 -2.34 -24.94 -10.56
C CYS A 201 -2.26 -26.26 -9.77
N GLY A 202 -1.74 -26.23 -8.54
CA GLY A 202 -1.56 -27.40 -7.69
C GLY A 202 -0.33 -28.27 -8.01
N ALA A 203 0.42 -27.97 -9.08
CA ALA A 203 1.65 -28.69 -9.40
C ALA A 203 2.78 -28.31 -8.45
N PRO A 204 3.73 -29.22 -8.17
CA PRO A 204 4.96 -28.89 -7.47
C PRO A 204 5.74 -27.81 -8.23
N VAL A 205 6.28 -26.86 -7.47
CA VAL A 205 7.07 -25.76 -8.05
C VAL A 205 8.49 -25.73 -7.48
N GLN A 206 9.40 -25.20 -8.26
CA GLN A 206 10.74 -24.86 -7.85
C GLN A 206 10.90 -23.33 -7.93
N LEU A 207 11.38 -22.75 -6.84
CA LEU A 207 11.75 -21.34 -6.80
C LEU A 207 13.25 -21.20 -7.01
N THR A 208 13.64 -20.17 -7.76
CA THR A 208 15.05 -19.77 -7.87
C THR A 208 15.17 -18.26 -7.65
N LEU A 209 16.18 -17.86 -6.91
CA LEU A 209 16.55 -16.48 -6.67
C LEU A 209 17.97 -16.25 -7.19
N ALA A 210 18.13 -15.32 -8.13
CA ALA A 210 19.42 -15.08 -8.78
C ALA A 210 20.10 -16.38 -9.27
N GLY A 211 19.31 -17.33 -9.82
CA GLY A 211 19.79 -18.61 -10.34
C GLY A 211 20.06 -19.69 -9.28
N ARG A 212 19.84 -19.43 -8.00
CA ARG A 212 20.01 -20.42 -6.91
C ARG A 212 18.67 -20.97 -6.45
N PRO A 213 18.54 -22.29 -6.22
CA PRO A 213 17.32 -22.87 -5.68
C PRO A 213 16.94 -22.26 -4.33
N LEU A 214 15.66 -22.01 -4.13
CA LEU A 214 15.10 -21.45 -2.91
C LEU A 214 13.96 -22.33 -2.43
N ARG A 215 13.96 -22.69 -1.16
CA ARG A 215 12.93 -23.51 -0.54
C ARG A 215 11.71 -22.66 -0.23
N LEU A 216 10.52 -23.16 -0.57
CA LEU A 216 9.25 -22.58 -0.13
C LEU A 216 8.83 -23.26 1.18
N VAL A 217 8.56 -22.48 2.20
CA VAL A 217 8.16 -22.95 3.54
C VAL A 217 6.82 -22.34 3.95
N GLY A 218 6.15 -22.92 4.93
CA GLY A 218 4.89 -22.46 5.44
C GLY A 218 5.04 -21.31 6.45
N THR A 219 6.13 -21.31 7.22
CA THR A 219 6.34 -20.33 8.28
C THR A 219 7.85 -20.04 8.50
N TYR A 220 8.15 -18.91 9.17
CA TYR A 220 9.52 -18.55 9.54
C TYR A 220 10.22 -19.60 10.43
N ALA A 221 9.45 -20.37 11.22
CA ALA A 221 9.99 -21.41 12.11
C ALA A 221 10.60 -22.59 11.36
N GLU A 222 10.18 -22.83 10.13
CA GLU A 222 10.70 -23.90 9.26
C GLU A 222 12.01 -23.53 8.57
N ILE A 223 12.45 -22.27 8.67
CA ILE A 223 13.75 -21.83 8.12
C ILE A 223 14.84 -22.29 9.06
N GLY A 224 15.81 -23.03 8.53
CA GLY A 224 16.98 -23.48 9.29
C GLY A 224 17.90 -22.33 9.70
N GLY A 225 18.75 -22.57 10.72
CA GLY A 225 19.73 -21.57 11.14
C GLY A 225 20.72 -21.24 10.01
N GLY A 226 20.82 -19.95 9.66
CA GLY A 226 21.68 -19.48 8.57
C GLY A 226 21.11 -19.61 7.16
N GLU A 227 19.99 -20.30 7.00
CA GLU A 227 19.29 -20.44 5.72
C GLU A 227 18.47 -19.21 5.36
N VAL A 228 18.15 -19.11 4.05
CA VAL A 228 17.16 -18.21 3.48
C VAL A 228 16.11 -19.05 2.79
N ALA A 229 14.85 -18.71 2.96
CA ALA A 229 13.73 -19.39 2.32
C ALA A 229 12.68 -18.39 1.85
N ALA A 230 11.79 -18.83 0.96
CA ALA A 230 10.61 -18.09 0.55
C ALA A 230 9.40 -18.55 1.37
N LEU A 231 8.50 -17.63 1.66
CA LEU A 231 7.18 -17.90 2.24
C LEU A 231 6.20 -16.82 1.83
N PHE A 232 4.91 -17.07 2.03
CA PHE A 232 3.91 -16.01 1.86
C PHE A 232 3.68 -15.28 3.18
N GLY A 233 4.03 -14.00 3.21
CA GLY A 233 3.76 -13.12 4.34
C GLY A 233 2.26 -12.87 4.57
N SER A 234 1.95 -12.17 5.65
CA SER A 234 0.56 -11.88 6.07
C SER A 234 -0.25 -11.08 5.03
N ALA A 235 0.42 -10.29 4.19
CA ALA A 235 -0.21 -9.55 3.09
C ALA A 235 -0.48 -10.42 1.84
N GLY A 236 -0.18 -11.73 1.89
CA GLY A 236 -0.35 -12.61 0.74
C GLY A 236 0.68 -12.40 -0.37
N ILE A 237 1.78 -11.74 -0.08
CA ILE A 237 2.90 -11.53 -1.01
C ILE A 237 3.99 -12.55 -0.70
N LEU A 238 4.61 -13.11 -1.73
CA LEU A 238 5.80 -13.96 -1.59
C LEU A 238 6.96 -13.10 -1.09
N GLU A 239 7.60 -13.53 -0.01
CA GLU A 239 8.74 -12.84 0.58
C GLU A 239 9.90 -13.79 0.83
N ILE A 240 11.10 -13.23 0.87
CA ILE A 240 12.35 -13.92 1.17
C ILE A 240 12.75 -13.56 2.58
N ALA A 241 12.93 -14.58 3.42
CA ALA A 241 13.22 -14.40 4.83
C ALA A 241 14.36 -15.28 5.30
N ALA A 242 14.98 -14.88 6.40
CA ALA A 242 15.94 -15.68 7.14
C ALA A 242 15.50 -15.79 8.61
N ARG A 243 15.82 -16.89 9.26
CA ARG A 243 15.46 -17.10 10.66
C ARG A 243 16.29 -16.19 11.56
N SER A 244 15.61 -15.32 12.34
CA SER A 244 16.20 -14.44 13.35
C SER A 244 17.33 -13.53 12.84
N ALA A 245 17.32 -13.20 11.57
CA ALA A 245 18.31 -12.34 10.94
C ALA A 245 17.75 -11.73 9.64
N PRO A 246 18.28 -10.60 9.16
CA PRO A 246 17.86 -10.04 7.88
C PRO A 246 18.24 -10.98 6.72
N ALA A 247 17.31 -11.11 5.76
CA ALA A 247 17.59 -11.73 4.47
C ALA A 247 18.26 -10.74 3.52
N LEU A 248 17.85 -9.44 3.60
CA LEU A 248 18.41 -8.37 2.80
C LEU A 248 19.95 -8.32 2.91
N GLY A 249 20.60 -8.11 1.77
CA GLY A 249 22.07 -8.00 1.66
C GLY A 249 22.82 -9.33 1.66
N ARG A 250 22.13 -10.47 1.73
CA ARG A 250 22.75 -11.80 1.56
C ARG A 250 22.73 -12.19 0.09
N ASP A 251 23.82 -12.73 -0.41
CA ASP A 251 23.94 -13.52 -1.66
C ASP A 251 23.03 -13.06 -2.84
N GLY A 252 23.00 -11.78 -3.15
CA GLY A 252 22.18 -11.23 -4.23
C GLY A 252 20.72 -10.97 -3.84
N ILE A 253 20.39 -10.93 -2.56
CA ILE A 253 19.06 -10.56 -2.05
C ILE A 253 19.02 -9.05 -1.85
N GLU A 254 18.66 -8.35 -2.92
CA GLU A 254 18.53 -6.89 -2.96
C GLU A 254 17.39 -6.48 -3.90
N PRO A 255 16.79 -5.31 -3.69
CA PRO A 255 15.74 -4.81 -4.58
C PRO A 255 16.19 -4.84 -6.05
N GLY A 256 15.28 -5.28 -6.93
CA GLY A 256 15.54 -5.48 -8.35
C GLY A 256 16.05 -6.86 -8.73
N ALA A 257 16.51 -7.67 -7.78
CA ALA A 257 16.96 -9.04 -8.09
C ALA A 257 15.79 -9.91 -8.59
N PRO A 258 16.01 -10.76 -9.63
CA PRO A 258 14.97 -11.60 -10.19
C PRO A 258 14.67 -12.80 -9.30
N ILE A 259 13.39 -13.13 -9.18
CA ILE A 259 12.90 -14.38 -8.60
C ILE A 259 12.05 -15.11 -9.64
N GLU A 260 12.24 -16.41 -9.76
CA GLU A 260 11.55 -17.25 -10.73
C GLU A 260 10.84 -18.41 -10.03
N VAL A 261 9.66 -18.74 -10.54
CA VAL A 261 8.88 -19.91 -10.13
C VAL A 261 8.63 -20.75 -11.36
N ALA A 262 9.15 -21.99 -11.36
CA ALA A 262 8.96 -22.96 -12.44
C ALA A 262 8.15 -24.15 -11.93
N ARG A 263 7.27 -24.71 -12.75
CA ARG A 263 6.65 -26.00 -12.44
C ARG A 263 7.70 -27.11 -12.58
N GLN A 264 7.74 -27.99 -11.61
CA GLN A 264 8.56 -29.20 -11.76
C GLN A 264 7.91 -30.11 -12.83
N PRO A 265 8.71 -30.74 -13.71
CA PRO A 265 8.14 -31.72 -14.62
C PRO A 265 7.45 -32.81 -13.80
N ASP A 266 6.28 -33.25 -14.26
CA ASP A 266 5.62 -34.42 -13.69
C ASP A 266 6.63 -35.57 -13.70
N ASN A 267 7.03 -36.03 -12.54
CA ASN A 267 7.72 -37.33 -12.41
C ASN A 267 6.71 -38.42 -12.77
N LEU A 268 6.43 -38.58 -14.07
CA LEU A 268 5.77 -39.75 -14.60
C LEU A 268 6.70 -40.91 -14.28
N GLY A 269 6.35 -41.66 -13.27
CA GLY A 269 7.02 -42.70 -12.55
C GLY A 269 8.00 -43.58 -13.33
N GLY A 270 9.10 -43.84 -12.68
CA GLY A 270 9.86 -45.05 -12.95
C GLY A 270 9.22 -46.23 -12.18
#